data_ecf66b26ef8a876ea6a7603fabfaf462
#
_entry.id   ecf66b26ef8a876ea6a7603fabfaf462
#
_cell.length_a   1.000
_cell.length_b   1.000
_cell.length_c   1.000
_cell.angle_alpha   90.00
_cell.angle_beta   90.00
_cell.angle_gamma   90.00
#
_symmetry.space_group_name_H-M   'P 1'
#
loop_
_entity.id
_entity.type
_entity.pdbx_description
1 polymer ?
#
loop_
_entity_poly.entity_id
_entity_poly.type
_entity_poly.pdbx_seq_one_letter_code
_entity_poly.pdbx_strand_id
1 'polypeptide(L)' 'MINHPCSIGRTELATRYFPNIQPQNAWQKLRGLIAEDPELCHLATLRRRTFLPVEVNKIYQALGQP' A
#
# COMPACT_ATOMS: atom_id res chain seq x y z
N MET A 1 -8.55 9.45 -21.44
CA MET A 1 -7.61 8.79 -20.55
C MET A 1 -8.30 8.32 -19.28
N ILE A 2 -7.96 7.19 -18.85
CA ILE A 2 -8.56 6.62 -17.66
C ILE A 2 -7.87 7.14 -16.42
N ASN A 3 -8.64 7.71 -15.53
CA ASN A 3 -8.11 8.26 -14.30
C ASN A 3 -8.65 7.60 -13.05
N HIS A 4 -9.43 6.54 -13.22
CA HIS A 4 -9.91 5.85 -12.06
C HIS A 4 -8.79 5.01 -11.46
N PRO A 5 -8.92 4.65 -10.20
CA PRO A 5 -7.89 3.85 -9.54
C PRO A 5 -7.71 2.51 -10.24
N CYS A 6 -6.46 2.13 -10.37
CA CYS A 6 -6.10 0.83 -10.92
C CYS A 6 -5.38 0.04 -9.84
N SER A 7 -5.16 -1.23 -10.13
CA SER A 7 -4.30 -2.02 -9.25
C SER A 7 -2.91 -1.38 -9.20
N ILE A 8 -2.37 -1.30 -8.01
CA ILE A 8 -1.05 -0.73 -7.79
C ILE A 8 -0.17 -1.78 -7.15
N GLY A 9 1.05 -1.91 -7.64
CA GLY A 9 2.02 -2.80 -7.02
C GLY A 9 2.33 -2.35 -5.60
N ARG A 10 2.48 -3.31 -4.69
CA ARG A 10 2.73 -2.99 -3.28
C ARG A 10 4.01 -2.19 -3.10
N THR A 11 5.03 -2.51 -3.86
CA THR A 11 6.29 -1.79 -3.80
C THR A 11 6.13 -0.38 -4.36
N GLU A 12 5.37 -0.25 -5.43
CA GLU A 12 5.10 1.06 -6.01
C GLU A 12 4.34 1.94 -5.02
N LEU A 13 3.33 1.38 -4.37
CA LEU A 13 2.57 2.13 -3.38
C LEU A 13 3.46 2.54 -2.22
N ALA A 14 4.30 1.63 -1.74
CA ALA A 14 5.22 1.93 -0.66
C ALA A 14 6.19 3.05 -1.03
N THR A 15 6.64 3.05 -2.28
CA THR A 15 7.55 4.10 -2.76
C THR A 15 6.88 5.46 -2.74
N ARG A 16 5.58 5.50 -2.96
CA ARG A 16 4.85 6.77 -2.91
C ARG A 16 4.79 7.32 -1.48
N TYR A 17 4.71 6.44 -0.49
CA TYR A 17 4.72 6.87 0.92
C TYR A 17 6.12 7.19 1.42
N PHE A 18 7.11 6.47 0.95
CA PHE A 18 8.48 6.61 1.42
C PHE A 18 9.42 6.74 0.22
N PRO A 19 9.40 7.87 -0.48
CA PRO A 19 10.18 8.02 -1.72
C PRO A 19 11.69 8.14 -1.48
N ASN A 20 12.12 8.38 -0.24
CA ASN A 20 13.52 8.65 0.05
C ASN A 20 14.31 7.41 0.40
N ILE A 21 13.70 6.25 0.37
CA ILE A 21 14.37 5.00 0.71
C ILE A 21 14.14 3.99 -0.41
N GLN A 22 14.91 2.91 -0.38
CA GLN A 22 14.80 1.90 -1.41
C GLN A 22 13.42 1.25 -1.39
N PRO A 23 12.90 0.83 -2.56
CA PRO A 23 11.55 0.28 -2.63
C PRO A 23 11.29 -0.89 -1.69
N GLN A 24 12.27 -1.78 -1.54
CA GLN A 24 12.09 -2.92 -0.64
C GLN A 24 11.94 -2.47 0.81
N ASN A 25 12.73 -1.50 1.22
CA ASN A 25 12.65 -0.96 2.57
C ASN A 25 11.36 -0.18 2.75
N ALA A 26 10.94 0.53 1.71
CA ALA A 26 9.67 1.25 1.76
C ALA A 26 8.51 0.29 1.98
N TRP A 27 8.51 -0.84 1.27
CA TRP A 27 7.45 -1.82 1.43
C TRP A 27 7.44 -2.41 2.84
N GLN A 28 8.61 -2.69 3.40
CA GLN A 28 8.65 -3.25 4.75
C GLN A 28 8.10 -2.27 5.78
N LYS A 29 8.37 -0.98 5.61
CA LYS A 29 7.81 0.03 6.50
C LYS A 29 6.30 0.14 6.34
N LEU A 30 5.83 0.18 5.10
CA LEU A 30 4.39 0.24 4.84
C LEU A 30 3.69 -1.00 5.35
N ARG A 31 4.28 -2.16 5.13
CA ARG A 31 3.72 -3.41 5.60
C ARG A 31 3.55 -3.41 7.12
N GLY A 32 4.53 -2.87 7.83
CA GLY A 32 4.43 -2.75 9.28
C GLY A 32 3.26 -1.90 9.71
N LEU A 33 3.06 -0.76 9.05
CA LEU A 33 1.93 0.10 9.36
C LEU A 33 0.60 -0.58 9.06
N ILE A 34 0.53 -1.27 7.93
CA ILE A 34 -0.69 -1.98 7.55
C ILE A 34 -0.99 -3.11 8.53
N ALA A 35 0.04 -3.81 8.97
CA ALA A 35 -0.14 -4.94 9.88
C ALA A 35 -0.63 -4.51 11.25
N GLU A 36 -0.34 -3.28 11.65
CA GLU A 36 -0.80 -2.77 12.95
C GLU A 36 -2.27 -2.39 12.94
N ASP A 37 -2.85 -2.19 11.78
CA ASP A 37 -4.26 -1.80 11.67
C ASP A 37 -5.11 -3.06 11.54
N PRO A 38 -6.05 -3.31 12.47
CA PRO A 38 -6.86 -4.53 12.43
C PRO A 38 -7.73 -4.65 11.18
N GLU A 39 -8.06 -3.54 10.54
CA GLU A 39 -8.84 -3.60 9.30
C GLU A 39 -7.98 -3.83 8.08
N LEU A 40 -6.69 -3.56 8.17
CA LEU A 40 -5.77 -3.68 7.06
C LEU A 40 -4.80 -4.84 7.19
N CYS A 41 -4.72 -5.46 8.36
CA CYS A 41 -3.66 -6.43 8.62
C CYS A 41 -3.67 -7.59 7.62
N HIS A 42 -4.85 -7.95 7.11
CA HIS A 42 -4.92 -9.02 6.12
C HIS A 42 -4.21 -8.64 4.81
N LEU A 43 -4.10 -7.35 4.52
CA LEU A 43 -3.41 -6.90 3.33
C LEU A 43 -1.90 -7.10 3.43
N ALA A 44 -1.36 -7.12 4.64
CA ALA A 44 0.06 -7.34 4.84
C ALA A 44 0.48 -8.77 4.53
N THR A 45 -0.47 -9.70 4.52
CA THR A 45 -0.19 -11.11 4.29
C THR A 45 -0.68 -11.59 2.93
N LEU A 46 -1.10 -10.68 2.06
CA LEU A 46 -1.55 -11.06 0.73
C LEU A 46 -0.42 -11.71 -0.06
N ARG A 47 -0.78 -12.74 -0.82
CA ARG A 47 0.17 -13.38 -1.71
C ARG A 47 0.35 -12.57 -2.99
N ARG A 48 -0.66 -11.80 -3.37
CA ARG A 48 -0.58 -10.94 -4.53
C ARG A 48 0.44 -9.83 -4.27
N ARG A 49 1.09 -9.41 -5.33
CA ARG A 49 2.04 -8.30 -5.26
C ARG A 49 1.39 -6.97 -5.59
N THR A 50 0.09 -6.97 -5.84
CA THR A 50 -0.64 -5.76 -6.18
C THR A 50 -1.85 -5.63 -5.27
N PHE A 51 -2.27 -4.39 -5.07
CA PHE A 51 -3.49 -4.08 -4.33
C PHE A 51 -4.59 -3.71 -5.30
N LEU A 52 -5.79 -4.18 -5.04
CA LEU A 52 -6.96 -3.76 -5.80
C LEU A 52 -7.31 -2.32 -5.44
N PRO A 53 -8.04 -1.61 -6.32
CA PRO A 53 -8.40 -0.21 -6.04
C PRO A 53 -9.11 -0.02 -4.70
N VAL A 54 -9.99 -0.93 -4.32
CA VAL A 54 -10.69 -0.82 -3.05
C VAL A 54 -9.72 -0.97 -1.87
N GLU A 55 -8.71 -1.79 -2.03
CA GLU A 55 -7.71 -1.97 -1.00
C GLU A 55 -6.83 -0.73 -0.87
N VAL A 56 -6.47 -0.13 -1.99
CA VAL A 56 -5.71 1.11 -1.99
C VAL A 56 -6.49 2.22 -1.28
N ASN A 57 -7.79 2.31 -1.57
CA ASN A 57 -8.63 3.30 -0.91
C ASN A 57 -8.66 3.12 0.60
N LYS A 58 -8.73 1.88 1.05
CA LYS A 58 -8.72 1.61 2.49
C LYS A 58 -7.41 2.05 3.12
N ILE A 59 -6.31 1.82 2.45
CA ILE A 59 -5.00 2.24 2.95
C ILE A 59 -4.94 3.77 3.00
N TYR A 60 -5.41 4.44 1.96
CA TYR A 60 -5.41 5.90 1.93
C TYR A 60 -6.27 6.47 3.05
N GLN A 61 -7.39 5.86 3.36
CA GLN A 61 -8.26 6.33 4.42
C GLN A 61 -7.63 6.15 5.80
N ALA A 62 -6.88 5.07 5.98
CA ALA A 62 -6.28 4.77 7.27
C ALA A 62 -4.98 5.54 7.49
N LEU A 63 -4.15 5.64 6.47
CA LEU A 63 -2.81 6.23 6.58
C LEU A 63 -2.72 7.62 5.97
N GLY A 64 -3.72 8.04 5.22
CA GLY A 64 -3.66 9.27 4.46
C GLY A 64 -3.02 9.03 3.10
N GLN A 65 -3.21 9.99 2.21
CA GLN A 65 -2.60 9.91 0.89
C GLN A 65 -1.14 10.31 0.98
N PRO A 66 -0.31 9.68 0.16
CA PRO A 66 1.12 10.00 0.14
C PRO A 66 1.42 11.39 -0.38
#